data_6120f3247eda2342dcc83e9ff61ec1b9
#
_entry.id   6120f3247eda2342dcc83e9ff61ec1b9
#
_cell.length_a   1.000
_cell.length_b   1.000
_cell.length_c   1.000
_cell.angle_alpha   90.00
_cell.angle_beta   90.00
_cell.angle_gamma   90.00
#
_symmetry.space_group_name_H-M   'P 1'
#
loop_
_entity.id
_entity.type
_entity.pdbx_description
1 polymer ?
#
loop_
_entity_poly.entity_id
_entity_poly.type
_entity_poly.pdbx_seq_one_letter_code
_entity_poly.pdbx_strand_id
1 'polypeptide(L)'
;FRDVRTLMILFGLPITLVVLLGFALTNEIKDARIVVCDYAHDTYSRQIVQLLAANPNFIVEESLMSHEEIDRAFRSGRVKLAVVFPAGFRDQLLHTRRAELQIVADASDPNTADLLTGYVESVVRGYASSLQSERAPAPPPLIDLDVRALYNPELRSAVNFVPGVIAFVLMMISVLMTSVSIVREKEYGTMEVLLVSPIAPMTLILSKLTPYLVLSLVNLAMIL
;
A
#
# COMPACT_ATOMS: atom_id res chain seq x y z
N PHE A 1 -37.59 -6.47 2.99
CA PHE A 1 -36.90 -7.52 3.77
C PHE A 1 -37.45 -8.95 3.58
N ARG A 2 -38.43 -9.17 2.69
CA ARG A 2 -39.04 -10.50 2.48
C ARG A 2 -38.36 -11.34 1.39
N ASP A 3 -37.38 -10.80 0.72
CA ASP A 3 -36.66 -11.47 -0.36
C ASP A 3 -35.23 -11.81 0.07
N VAL A 4 -35.04 -13.07 0.47
CA VAL A 4 -33.75 -13.62 0.92
C VAL A 4 -32.65 -13.47 -0.15
N ARG A 5 -33.01 -13.52 -1.43
CA ARG A 5 -32.04 -13.36 -2.54
C ARG A 5 -31.46 -11.95 -2.57
N THR A 6 -32.32 -10.95 -2.38
CA THR A 6 -31.88 -9.54 -2.33
C THR A 6 -31.01 -9.27 -1.10
N LEU A 7 -31.34 -9.90 0.05
CA LEU A 7 -30.50 -9.81 1.26
C LEU A 7 -29.13 -10.48 1.08
N MET A 8 -29.08 -11.66 0.45
CA MET A 8 -27.81 -12.33 0.16
C MET A 8 -26.90 -11.49 -0.77
N ILE A 9 -27.47 -10.85 -1.78
CA ILE A 9 -26.72 -9.97 -2.70
C ILE A 9 -26.27 -8.72 -1.94
N LEU A 10 -27.13 -8.14 -1.13
CA LEU A 10 -26.88 -6.88 -0.41
C LEU A 10 -25.75 -6.99 0.60
N PHE A 11 -25.67 -8.10 1.34
CA PHE A 11 -24.63 -8.32 2.36
C PHE A 11 -23.52 -9.25 1.87
N GLY A 12 -23.85 -10.26 1.07
CA GLY A 12 -22.88 -11.23 0.59
C GLY A 12 -21.88 -10.65 -0.41
N LEU A 13 -22.35 -9.79 -1.35
CA LEU A 13 -21.51 -9.23 -2.40
C LEU A 13 -20.44 -8.28 -1.85
N PRO A 14 -20.72 -7.35 -0.89
CA PRO A 14 -19.69 -6.53 -0.29
C PRO A 14 -18.64 -7.34 0.48
N ILE A 15 -19.08 -8.33 1.25
CA ILE A 15 -18.16 -9.19 2.00
C ILE A 15 -17.26 -9.96 1.03
N THR A 16 -17.86 -10.55 -0.02
CA THR A 16 -17.09 -11.28 -1.04
C THR A 16 -16.11 -10.37 -1.76
N LEU A 17 -16.50 -9.13 -2.09
CA LEU A 17 -15.61 -8.15 -2.73
C LEU A 17 -14.45 -7.76 -1.82
N VAL A 18 -14.70 -7.50 -0.54
CA VAL A 18 -13.64 -7.14 0.42
C VAL A 18 -12.66 -8.29 0.59
N VAL A 19 -13.15 -9.52 0.71
CA VAL A 19 -12.30 -10.71 0.81
C VAL A 19 -11.51 -10.91 -0.49
N LEU A 20 -12.16 -10.81 -1.64
CA LEU A 20 -11.53 -11.03 -2.94
C LEU A 20 -10.49 -9.96 -3.25
N LEU A 21 -10.78 -8.68 -2.99
CA LEU A 21 -9.83 -7.59 -3.14
C LEU A 21 -8.70 -7.67 -2.10
N GLY A 22 -8.99 -8.07 -0.88
CA GLY A 22 -7.98 -8.28 0.17
C GLY A 22 -6.96 -9.36 -0.20
N PHE A 23 -7.39 -10.43 -0.88
CA PHE A 23 -6.49 -11.48 -1.38
C PHE A 23 -5.84 -11.16 -2.73
N ALA A 24 -6.55 -10.41 -3.60
CA ALA A 24 -6.02 -10.09 -4.94
C ALA A 24 -4.96 -8.98 -4.94
N LEU A 25 -4.89 -8.19 -3.88
CA LEU A 25 -3.96 -7.07 -3.74
C LEU A 25 -2.63 -7.45 -3.07
N THR A 26 -2.26 -8.73 -3.04
CA THR A 26 -0.87 -9.15 -2.81
C THR A 26 -0.04 -8.71 -4.01
N ASN A 27 0.37 -7.46 -3.99
CA ASN A 27 1.27 -6.90 -4.99
C ASN A 27 2.70 -7.41 -4.68
N GLU A 28 3.08 -8.55 -5.26
CA GLU A 28 4.49 -8.91 -5.36
C GLU A 28 5.15 -7.95 -6.34
N ILE A 29 5.97 -7.04 -5.83
CA ILE A 29 6.78 -6.17 -6.69
C ILE A 29 7.98 -6.98 -7.14
N LYS A 30 8.09 -7.19 -8.44
CA LYS A 30 9.27 -7.78 -9.09
C LYS A 30 9.99 -6.71 -9.89
N ASP A 31 11.31 -6.84 -9.99
CA ASP A 31 12.15 -5.96 -10.82
C ASP A 31 12.10 -4.48 -10.41
N ALA A 32 11.94 -4.17 -9.11
CA ALA A 32 12.00 -2.80 -8.64
C ALA A 32 13.41 -2.25 -8.82
N ARG A 33 13.54 -1.15 -9.55
CA ARG A 33 14.83 -0.46 -9.72
C ARG A 33 15.18 0.30 -8.46
N ILE A 34 16.29 -0.09 -7.86
CA ILE A 34 16.86 0.58 -6.70
C ILE A 34 18.26 1.11 -7.02
N VAL A 35 18.60 2.24 -6.44
CA VAL A 35 19.93 2.84 -6.56
C VAL A 35 20.69 2.64 -5.27
N VAL A 36 21.96 2.29 -5.36
CA VAL A 36 22.86 2.16 -4.22
C VAL A 36 23.93 3.21 -4.29
N CYS A 37 24.01 4.05 -3.25
CA CYS A 37 25.04 5.05 -3.06
C CYS A 37 25.97 4.57 -1.95
N ASP A 38 27.11 3.98 -2.33
CA ASP A 38 28.09 3.46 -1.38
C ASP A 38 29.24 4.46 -1.18
N TYR A 39 29.14 5.28 -0.11
CA TYR A 39 30.25 6.16 0.30
C TYR A 39 31.25 5.46 1.21
N ALA A 40 30.93 4.26 1.71
CA ALA A 40 31.82 3.49 2.56
C ALA A 40 32.90 2.77 1.78
N HIS A 41 32.58 2.27 0.59
CA HIS A 41 33.47 1.49 -0.28
C HIS A 41 34.18 0.34 0.42
N ASP A 42 33.52 -0.26 1.43
CA ASP A 42 34.11 -1.31 2.24
C ASP A 42 33.58 -2.73 1.90
N THR A 43 34.11 -3.74 2.56
CA THR A 43 33.72 -5.14 2.31
C THR A 43 32.29 -5.41 2.77
N TYR A 44 31.83 -4.78 3.86
CA TYR A 44 30.51 -5.01 4.46
C TYR A 44 29.40 -4.37 3.61
N SER A 45 29.62 -3.13 3.13
CA SER A 45 28.70 -2.47 2.22
C SER A 45 28.54 -3.27 0.92
N ARG A 46 29.65 -3.73 0.32
CA ARG A 46 29.63 -4.54 -0.90
C ARG A 46 28.89 -5.85 -0.74
N GLN A 47 29.04 -6.53 0.40
CA GLN A 47 28.33 -7.78 0.68
C GLN A 47 26.80 -7.54 0.75
N ILE A 48 26.36 -6.48 1.42
CA ILE A 48 24.92 -6.13 1.46
C ILE A 48 24.42 -5.79 0.05
N VAL A 49 25.19 -5.03 -0.74
CA VAL A 49 24.84 -4.71 -2.14
C VAL A 49 24.70 -5.97 -2.98
N GLN A 50 25.60 -6.94 -2.82
CA GLN A 50 25.50 -8.23 -3.51
C GLN A 50 24.26 -9.02 -3.11
N LEU A 51 23.89 -9.00 -1.83
CA LEU A 51 22.68 -9.66 -1.35
C LEU A 51 21.42 -8.97 -1.88
N LEU A 52 21.41 -7.63 -1.97
CA LEU A 52 20.33 -6.89 -2.60
C LEU A 52 20.22 -7.21 -4.09
N ALA A 53 21.34 -7.26 -4.80
CA ALA A 53 21.38 -7.61 -6.22
C ALA A 53 20.99 -9.07 -6.51
N ALA A 54 21.20 -9.97 -5.56
CA ALA A 54 20.77 -11.37 -5.65
C ALA A 54 19.27 -11.57 -5.37
N ASN A 55 18.59 -10.56 -4.82
CA ASN A 55 17.18 -10.63 -4.52
C ASN A 55 16.34 -10.41 -5.80
N PRO A 56 15.44 -11.35 -6.16
CA PRO A 56 14.66 -11.28 -7.41
C PRO A 56 13.70 -10.09 -7.48
N ASN A 57 13.46 -9.42 -6.36
CA ASN A 57 12.58 -8.25 -6.30
C ASN A 57 13.27 -6.96 -6.72
N PHE A 58 14.62 -6.96 -6.83
CA PHE A 58 15.40 -5.75 -7.11
C PHE A 58 16.23 -5.85 -8.38
N ILE A 59 16.26 -4.73 -9.10
CA ILE A 59 17.30 -4.43 -10.09
C ILE A 59 18.17 -3.32 -9.50
N VAL A 60 19.37 -3.69 -9.08
CA VAL A 60 20.31 -2.76 -8.44
C VAL A 60 21.09 -2.00 -9.50
N GLU A 61 20.93 -0.68 -9.52
CA GLU A 61 21.76 0.24 -10.29
C GLU A 61 22.81 0.83 -9.32
N GLU A 62 24.06 0.39 -9.40
CA GLU A 62 25.15 1.04 -8.68
C GLU A 62 25.43 2.40 -9.28
N SER A 63 25.34 3.45 -8.48
CA SER A 63 25.64 4.79 -8.91
C SER A 63 26.25 5.60 -7.77
N LEU A 64 27.36 6.28 -8.06
CA LEU A 64 27.91 7.35 -7.22
C LEU A 64 27.08 8.61 -7.42
N MET A 65 25.80 8.55 -7.10
CA MET A 65 24.93 9.70 -7.27
C MET A 65 25.06 10.66 -6.10
N SER A 66 25.15 11.93 -6.42
CA SER A 66 24.96 12.98 -5.42
C SER A 66 23.49 13.00 -4.97
N HIS A 67 23.21 13.61 -3.81
CA HIS A 67 21.83 13.77 -3.34
C HIS A 67 20.88 14.40 -4.39
N GLU A 68 21.40 15.32 -5.20
CA GLU A 68 20.65 15.98 -6.27
C GLU A 68 20.31 15.03 -7.44
N GLU A 69 21.16 14.05 -7.68
CA GLU A 69 20.94 13.04 -8.73
C GLU A 69 19.93 12.00 -8.28
N ILE A 70 19.92 11.65 -7.00
CA ILE A 70 18.89 10.82 -6.38
C ILE A 70 17.51 11.47 -6.56
N ASP A 71 17.36 12.74 -6.22
CA ASP A 71 16.11 13.49 -6.39
C ASP A 71 15.64 13.51 -7.85
N ARG A 72 16.57 13.70 -8.80
CA ARG A 72 16.23 13.65 -10.23
C ARG A 72 15.80 12.26 -10.68
N ALA A 73 16.43 11.20 -10.17
CA ALA A 73 16.09 9.83 -10.47
C ALA A 73 14.68 9.48 -9.96
N PHE A 74 14.32 9.93 -8.76
CA PHE A 74 12.95 9.78 -8.23
C PHE A 74 11.91 10.56 -9.04
N ARG A 75 12.18 11.83 -9.36
CA ARG A 75 11.27 12.66 -10.18
C ARG A 75 11.04 12.08 -11.56
N SER A 76 12.01 11.37 -12.13
CA SER A 76 11.84 10.69 -13.42
C SER A 76 11.01 9.38 -13.32
N GLY A 77 10.66 8.93 -12.12
CA GLY A 77 9.90 7.70 -11.86
C GLY A 77 10.67 6.41 -12.16
N ARG A 78 11.96 6.50 -12.52
CA ARG A 78 12.77 5.32 -12.86
C ARG A 78 13.20 4.52 -11.65
N VAL A 79 13.40 5.18 -10.51
CA VAL A 79 13.90 4.60 -9.28
C VAL A 79 12.79 4.67 -8.22
N LYS A 80 12.61 3.61 -7.48
CA LYS A 80 11.61 3.52 -6.40
C LYS A 80 12.22 3.59 -5.01
N LEU A 81 13.51 3.24 -4.87
CA LEU A 81 14.19 3.22 -3.60
C LEU A 81 15.69 3.48 -3.80
N ALA A 82 16.29 4.24 -2.89
CA ALA A 82 17.73 4.43 -2.82
C ALA A 82 18.24 3.95 -1.45
N VAL A 83 19.37 3.22 -1.47
CA VAL A 83 20.08 2.76 -0.28
C VAL A 83 21.41 3.49 -0.21
N VAL A 84 21.65 4.18 0.90
CA VAL A 84 22.85 5.03 1.07
C VAL A 84 23.67 4.50 2.23
N PHE A 85 24.89 4.07 1.92
CA PHE A 85 25.88 3.66 2.92
C PHE A 85 26.75 4.87 3.28
N PRO A 86 26.76 5.33 4.54
CA PRO A 86 27.59 6.45 4.96
C PRO A 86 29.07 6.08 4.97
N ALA A 87 29.93 7.07 4.82
CA ALA A 87 31.36 6.90 5.02
C ALA A 87 31.65 6.40 6.43
N GLY A 88 32.52 5.40 6.56
CA GLY A 88 32.84 4.79 7.87
C GLY A 88 31.85 3.74 8.36
N PHE A 89 30.98 3.22 7.50
CA PHE A 89 30.02 2.15 7.84
C PHE A 89 30.68 0.93 8.53
N ARG A 90 31.84 0.49 8.01
CA ARG A 90 32.63 -0.58 8.62
C ARG A 90 33.05 -0.24 10.05
N ASP A 91 33.58 0.95 10.27
CA ASP A 91 34.09 1.35 11.58
C ASP A 91 32.96 1.45 12.62
N GLN A 92 31.81 1.97 12.19
CA GLN A 92 30.60 1.97 12.99
C GLN A 92 30.17 0.53 13.35
N LEU A 93 30.14 -0.37 12.36
CA LEU A 93 29.72 -1.77 12.56
C LEU A 93 30.66 -2.55 13.51
N LEU A 94 31.97 -2.33 13.39
CA LEU A 94 32.99 -3.08 14.14
C LEU A 94 33.24 -2.50 15.53
N HIS A 95 33.29 -1.18 15.69
CA HIS A 95 33.66 -0.53 16.95
C HIS A 95 32.48 -0.19 17.83
N THR A 96 31.40 0.39 17.25
CA THR A 96 30.22 0.75 18.02
C THR A 96 29.14 -0.33 18.01
N ARG A 97 29.25 -1.34 17.15
CA ARG A 97 28.24 -2.36 16.89
C ARG A 97 26.88 -1.77 16.50
N ARG A 98 26.88 -0.53 16.07
CA ARG A 98 25.73 0.18 15.52
C ARG A 98 26.20 0.87 14.26
N ALA A 99 25.67 0.49 13.12
CA ALA A 99 25.89 1.17 11.86
C ALA A 99 24.58 1.72 11.35
N GLU A 100 24.60 2.93 10.84
CA GLU A 100 23.44 3.56 10.23
C GLU A 100 23.43 3.28 8.74
N LEU A 101 22.26 2.92 8.20
CA LEU A 101 22.00 2.72 6.80
C LEU A 101 20.78 3.55 6.43
N GLN A 102 20.94 4.50 5.51
CA GLN A 102 19.81 5.32 5.08
C GLN A 102 19.08 4.68 3.92
N ILE A 103 17.76 4.60 4.03
CA ILE A 103 16.86 4.16 2.97
C ILE A 103 15.98 5.35 2.58
N VAL A 104 16.01 5.73 1.32
CA VAL A 104 15.15 6.77 0.75
C VAL A 104 14.15 6.09 -0.19
N ALA A 105 12.87 6.19 0.09
CA ALA A 105 11.82 5.57 -0.70
C ALA A 105 10.89 6.60 -1.34
N ASP A 106 10.43 6.30 -2.57
CA ASP A 106 9.38 7.06 -3.24
C ASP A 106 8.02 6.70 -2.62
N ALA A 107 7.58 7.52 -1.68
CA ALA A 107 6.32 7.32 -0.98
C ALA A 107 5.09 7.89 -1.71
N SER A 108 5.20 8.25 -3.00
CA SER A 108 4.04 8.58 -3.83
C SER A 108 3.07 7.39 -3.92
N ASP A 109 3.62 6.17 -3.88
CA ASP A 109 2.87 4.94 -3.62
C ASP A 109 3.34 4.32 -2.30
N PRO A 110 2.61 4.57 -1.20
CA PRO A 110 2.99 4.09 0.12
C PRO A 110 3.11 2.57 0.22
N ASN A 111 2.26 1.82 -0.49
CA ASN A 111 2.29 0.35 -0.46
C ASN A 111 3.59 -0.18 -1.06
N THR A 112 3.98 0.37 -2.19
CA THR A 112 5.26 0.04 -2.85
C THR A 112 6.45 0.41 -1.98
N ALA A 113 6.44 1.61 -1.38
CA ALA A 113 7.51 2.08 -0.51
C ALA A 113 7.69 1.20 0.72
N ASP A 114 6.60 0.87 1.44
CA ASP A 114 6.61 -0.01 2.61
C ASP A 114 7.14 -1.41 2.25
N LEU A 115 6.66 -1.98 1.15
CA LEU A 115 7.04 -3.31 0.74
C LEU A 115 8.54 -3.39 0.36
N LEU A 116 9.01 -2.43 -0.44
CA LEU A 116 10.42 -2.37 -0.84
C LEU A 116 11.35 -2.10 0.36
N THR A 117 10.97 -1.21 1.27
CA THR A 117 11.69 -0.97 2.52
C THR A 117 11.77 -2.23 3.36
N GLY A 118 10.65 -2.95 3.52
CA GLY A 118 10.61 -4.23 4.24
C GLY A 118 11.51 -5.31 3.61
N TYR A 119 11.63 -5.35 2.30
CA TYR A 119 12.56 -6.27 1.62
C TYR A 119 14.02 -5.91 1.91
N VAL A 120 14.41 -4.63 1.81
CA VAL A 120 15.77 -4.19 2.18
C VAL A 120 16.04 -4.49 3.64
N GLU A 121 15.10 -4.17 4.53
CA GLU A 121 15.21 -4.45 5.95
C GLU A 121 15.45 -5.95 6.23
N SER A 122 14.72 -6.84 5.56
CA SER A 122 14.89 -8.29 5.72
C SER A 122 16.28 -8.78 5.30
N VAL A 123 16.81 -8.24 4.17
CA VAL A 123 18.15 -8.56 3.67
C VAL A 123 19.21 -8.07 4.66
N VAL A 124 19.09 -6.83 5.15
CA VAL A 124 20.04 -6.23 6.09
C VAL A 124 20.04 -6.96 7.44
N ARG A 125 18.86 -7.29 7.96
CA ARG A 125 18.72 -8.08 9.20
C ARG A 125 19.27 -9.49 9.04
N GLY A 126 19.02 -10.14 7.90
CA GLY A 126 19.60 -11.44 7.56
C GLY A 126 21.14 -11.40 7.56
N TYR A 127 21.70 -10.35 6.96
CA TYR A 127 23.14 -10.13 6.95
C TYR A 127 23.71 -9.89 8.37
N ALA A 128 23.07 -9.01 9.14
CA ALA A 128 23.49 -8.76 10.54
C ALA A 128 23.47 -10.04 11.40
N SER A 129 22.48 -10.92 11.20
CA SER A 129 22.42 -12.20 11.90
C SER A 129 23.52 -13.18 11.45
N SER A 130 23.92 -13.16 10.18
CA SER A 130 25.02 -14.01 9.69
C SER A 130 26.36 -13.60 10.27
N LEU A 131 26.61 -12.32 10.47
CA LEU A 131 27.84 -11.82 11.14
C LEU A 131 27.93 -12.26 12.59
N GLN A 132 26.80 -12.51 13.25
CA GLN A 132 26.80 -13.04 14.62
C GLN A 132 27.26 -14.52 14.68
N SER A 133 26.87 -15.32 13.70
CA SER A 133 27.18 -16.74 13.66
C SER A 133 28.69 -17.02 13.51
N GLU A 134 29.45 -16.08 12.93
CA GLU A 134 30.89 -16.22 12.70
C GLU A 134 31.79 -15.75 13.87
N ARG A 135 31.26 -15.01 14.82
CA ARG A 135 32.02 -14.42 15.94
C ARG A 135 31.34 -14.72 17.27
N ALA A 136 32.12 -15.24 18.25
CA ALA A 136 31.79 -15.57 19.64
C ALA A 136 30.65 -14.81 20.35
N PRO A 137 30.15 -15.21 21.54
CA PRO A 137 28.82 -14.96 22.13
C PRO A 137 28.57 -13.52 22.53
N ALA A 138 28.52 -12.64 21.58
CA ALA A 138 28.13 -11.25 21.73
C ALA A 138 26.83 -10.96 20.98
N PRO A 139 25.97 -10.02 21.43
CA PRO A 139 24.73 -9.69 20.72
C PRO A 139 25.01 -9.26 19.26
N PRO A 140 24.09 -9.50 18.32
CA PRO A 140 24.29 -9.16 16.93
C PRO A 140 24.59 -7.66 16.78
N PRO A 141 25.42 -7.27 15.80
CA PRO A 141 25.58 -5.86 15.48
C PRO A 141 24.21 -5.31 15.02
N LEU A 142 23.82 -4.18 15.57
CA LEU A 142 22.59 -3.49 15.18
C LEU A 142 22.91 -2.63 13.96
N ILE A 143 22.27 -2.92 12.85
CA ILE A 143 22.25 -1.99 11.71
C ILE A 143 20.94 -1.21 11.84
N ASP A 144 21.07 0.06 12.22
CA ASP A 144 19.94 0.96 12.37
C ASP A 144 19.56 1.51 11.00
N LEU A 145 18.29 1.37 10.64
CA LEU A 145 17.79 1.76 9.34
C LEU A 145 17.10 3.12 9.49
N ASP A 146 17.73 4.18 8.99
CA ASP A 146 17.11 5.49 8.85
C ASP A 146 16.25 5.51 7.57
N VAL A 147 14.96 5.28 7.72
CA VAL A 147 14.02 5.25 6.60
C VAL A 147 13.46 6.64 6.38
N ARG A 148 13.82 7.25 5.27
CA ARG A 148 13.29 8.53 4.82
C ARG A 148 12.31 8.33 3.67
N ALA A 149 11.03 8.43 3.98
CA ALA A 149 9.96 8.41 2.98
C ALA A 149 9.83 9.81 2.33
N LEU A 150 10.08 9.90 1.03
CA LEU A 150 9.81 11.09 0.25
C LEU A 150 8.32 11.15 -0.08
N TYR A 151 7.71 12.33 0.05
CA TYR A 151 6.31 12.65 -0.27
C TYR A 151 5.24 12.10 0.71
N ASN A 152 5.54 11.08 1.54
CA ASN A 152 4.64 10.58 2.58
C ASN A 152 5.44 10.05 3.78
N PRO A 153 5.87 10.91 4.73
CA PRO A 153 6.76 10.54 5.83
C PRO A 153 6.20 9.47 6.78
N GLU A 154 4.87 9.30 6.83
CA GLU A 154 4.23 8.39 7.77
C GLU A 154 4.00 6.97 7.21
N LEU A 155 4.25 6.73 5.90
CA LEU A 155 4.10 5.43 5.20
C LEU A 155 2.78 4.70 5.51
N ARG A 156 1.71 5.45 5.84
CA ARG A 156 0.43 4.85 6.21
C ARG A 156 -0.38 4.45 4.96
N SER A 157 -0.06 3.30 4.40
CA SER A 157 -0.80 2.72 3.26
C SER A 157 -2.26 2.46 3.59
N ALA A 158 -2.52 1.92 4.78
CA ALA A 158 -3.88 1.62 5.22
C ALA A 158 -4.78 2.86 5.28
N VAL A 159 -4.25 4.01 5.68
CA VAL A 159 -5.02 5.27 5.78
C VAL A 159 -5.51 5.75 4.41
N ASN A 160 -4.74 5.51 3.34
CA ASN A 160 -5.13 5.93 1.99
C ASN A 160 -5.94 4.87 1.25
N PHE A 161 -5.63 3.59 1.47
CA PHE A 161 -6.25 2.48 0.72
C PHE A 161 -7.62 2.08 1.27
N VAL A 162 -7.76 1.96 2.59
CA VAL A 162 -9.01 1.53 3.23
C VAL A 162 -10.19 2.45 2.92
N PRO A 163 -10.08 3.79 3.02
CA PRO A 163 -11.18 4.68 2.64
C PRO A 163 -11.57 4.58 1.17
N GLY A 164 -10.58 4.37 0.29
CA GLY A 164 -10.83 4.18 -1.15
C GLY A 164 -11.64 2.93 -1.44
N VAL A 165 -11.28 1.80 -0.83
CA VAL A 165 -12.04 0.53 -0.97
C VAL A 165 -13.44 0.66 -0.38
N ILE A 166 -13.58 1.27 0.80
CA ILE A 166 -14.89 1.52 1.41
C ILE A 166 -15.78 2.37 0.49
N ALA A 167 -15.24 3.47 -0.02
CA ALA A 167 -15.96 4.36 -0.94
C ALA A 167 -16.39 3.61 -2.22
N PHE A 168 -15.51 2.80 -2.79
CA PHE A 168 -15.80 1.97 -3.96
C PHE A 168 -16.92 0.96 -3.69
N VAL A 169 -16.86 0.24 -2.58
CA VAL A 169 -17.87 -0.75 -2.18
C VAL A 169 -19.23 -0.08 -1.93
N LEU A 170 -19.25 1.06 -1.24
CA LEU A 170 -20.47 1.84 -1.00
C LEU A 170 -21.08 2.36 -2.31
N MET A 171 -20.26 2.82 -3.25
CA MET A 171 -20.69 3.25 -4.56
C MET A 171 -21.35 2.10 -5.34
N MET A 172 -20.71 0.92 -5.36
CA MET A 172 -21.25 -0.27 -6.01
C MET A 172 -22.61 -0.69 -5.43
N ILE A 173 -22.72 -0.72 -4.10
CA ILE A 173 -23.97 -1.05 -3.42
C ILE A 173 -25.06 -0.04 -3.77
N SER A 174 -24.75 1.25 -3.77
CA SER A 174 -25.70 2.32 -4.08
C SER A 174 -26.23 2.20 -5.51
N VAL A 175 -25.35 1.94 -6.47
CA VAL A 175 -25.71 1.74 -7.89
C VAL A 175 -26.61 0.52 -8.05
N LEU A 176 -26.24 -0.62 -7.46
CA LEU A 176 -27.03 -1.86 -7.55
C LEU A 176 -28.41 -1.67 -6.93
N MET A 177 -28.49 -1.08 -5.75
CA MET A 177 -29.76 -0.89 -5.05
C MET A 177 -30.70 0.08 -5.80
N THR A 178 -30.13 1.17 -6.32
CA THR A 178 -30.89 2.11 -7.14
C THR A 178 -31.42 1.44 -8.40
N SER A 179 -30.60 0.65 -9.08
CA SER A 179 -31.01 -0.08 -10.29
C SER A 179 -32.14 -1.07 -9.99
N VAL A 180 -31.99 -1.88 -8.94
CA VAL A 180 -33.02 -2.86 -8.51
C VAL A 180 -34.32 -2.14 -8.13
N SER A 181 -34.25 -0.99 -7.45
CA SER A 181 -35.43 -0.21 -7.08
C SER A 181 -36.19 0.29 -8.32
N ILE A 182 -35.47 0.83 -9.31
CA ILE A 182 -36.09 1.34 -10.56
C ILE A 182 -36.72 0.19 -11.36
N VAL A 183 -36.04 -0.94 -11.48
CA VAL A 183 -36.55 -2.12 -12.19
C VAL A 183 -37.85 -2.62 -11.55
N ARG A 184 -37.88 -2.76 -10.21
CA ARG A 184 -39.08 -3.18 -9.48
C ARG A 184 -40.27 -2.25 -9.69
N GLU A 185 -40.06 -0.93 -9.70
CA GLU A 185 -41.14 0.02 -9.95
C GLU A 185 -41.68 -0.09 -11.36
N LYS A 186 -40.82 -0.36 -12.33
CA LYS A 186 -41.24 -0.63 -13.70
C LYS A 186 -42.03 -1.96 -13.79
N GLU A 187 -41.61 -3.01 -13.10
CA GLU A 187 -42.31 -4.29 -13.07
C GLU A 187 -43.66 -4.23 -12.38
N TYR A 188 -43.81 -3.41 -11.33
CA TYR A 188 -45.07 -3.20 -10.62
C TYR A 188 -46.01 -2.19 -11.28
N GLY A 189 -45.61 -1.55 -12.39
CA GLY A 189 -46.42 -0.56 -13.08
C GLY A 189 -46.56 0.77 -12.31
N THR A 190 -45.87 0.94 -11.19
CA THR A 190 -45.93 2.14 -10.35
C THR A 190 -45.17 3.31 -10.94
N MET A 191 -44.30 3.06 -11.91
CA MET A 191 -43.51 4.09 -12.58
C MET A 191 -44.43 5.09 -13.36
N GLU A 192 -45.50 4.62 -13.98
CA GLU A 192 -46.44 5.47 -14.72
C GLU A 192 -47.18 6.41 -13.77
N VAL A 193 -47.58 5.93 -12.60
CA VAL A 193 -48.24 6.75 -11.56
C VAL A 193 -47.29 7.83 -11.03
N LEU A 194 -45.99 7.49 -10.88
CA LEU A 194 -44.99 8.47 -10.44
C LEU A 194 -44.71 9.55 -11.47
N LEU A 195 -44.76 9.22 -12.76
CA LEU A 195 -44.56 10.19 -13.87
C LEU A 195 -45.71 11.16 -14.02
N VAL A 196 -46.92 10.76 -13.67
CA VAL A 196 -48.13 11.64 -13.74
C VAL A 196 -48.30 12.46 -12.45
N SER A 197 -47.55 12.12 -11.39
CA SER A 197 -47.62 12.84 -10.12
C SER A 197 -47.03 14.25 -10.23
N PRO A 198 -47.65 15.27 -9.58
CA PRO A 198 -47.15 16.65 -9.57
C PRO A 198 -45.90 16.84 -8.68
N ILE A 199 -45.19 15.77 -8.36
CA ILE A 199 -43.98 15.79 -7.51
C ILE A 199 -42.76 16.15 -8.35
N ALA A 200 -41.96 17.10 -7.86
CA ALA A 200 -40.71 17.45 -8.54
C ALA A 200 -39.77 16.20 -8.64
N PRO A 201 -39.16 15.94 -9.81
CA PRO A 201 -38.31 14.77 -10.03
C PRO A 201 -37.19 14.64 -9.01
N MET A 202 -36.68 15.79 -8.53
CA MET A 202 -35.60 15.83 -7.52
C MET A 202 -36.05 15.29 -6.15
N THR A 203 -37.30 15.60 -5.75
CA THR A 203 -37.88 15.09 -4.48
C THR A 203 -38.05 13.57 -4.53
N LEU A 204 -38.44 13.05 -5.69
CA LEU A 204 -38.61 11.63 -5.93
C LEU A 204 -37.26 10.89 -5.86
N ILE A 205 -36.21 11.44 -6.46
CA ILE A 205 -34.84 10.88 -6.38
C ILE A 205 -34.32 10.91 -4.95
N LEU A 206 -34.47 12.03 -4.22
CA LEU A 206 -34.02 12.19 -2.85
C LEU A 206 -34.74 11.23 -1.89
N SER A 207 -36.05 11.06 -2.04
CA SER A 207 -36.82 10.14 -1.19
C SER A 207 -36.38 8.67 -1.36
N LYS A 208 -35.88 8.30 -2.54
CA LYS A 208 -35.35 6.97 -2.81
C LYS A 208 -33.90 6.79 -2.38
N LEU A 209 -33.08 7.82 -2.51
CA LEU A 209 -31.70 7.80 -2.06
C LEU A 209 -31.58 7.70 -0.54
N THR A 210 -32.47 8.32 0.21
CA THR A 210 -32.41 8.36 1.69
C THR A 210 -32.32 6.98 2.35
N PRO A 211 -33.20 5.99 2.07
CA PRO A 211 -33.08 4.67 2.68
C PRO A 211 -31.83 3.92 2.29
N TYR A 212 -31.31 4.14 1.08
CA TYR A 212 -30.03 3.50 0.65
C TYR A 212 -28.82 4.16 1.29
N LEU A 213 -28.88 5.44 1.57
CA LEU A 213 -27.84 6.17 2.30
C LEU A 213 -27.76 5.67 3.75
N VAL A 214 -28.90 5.46 4.41
CA VAL A 214 -28.94 4.87 5.75
C VAL A 214 -28.36 3.45 5.73
N LEU A 215 -28.70 2.67 4.73
CA LEU A 215 -28.26 1.30 4.58
C LEU A 215 -26.73 1.20 4.32
N SER A 216 -26.19 2.12 3.52
CA SER A 216 -24.75 2.21 3.30
C SER A 216 -24.00 2.65 4.56
N LEU A 217 -24.57 3.51 5.40
CA LEU A 217 -23.98 3.85 6.71
C LEU A 217 -23.96 2.65 7.67
N VAL A 218 -25.02 1.82 7.66
CA VAL A 218 -25.04 0.57 8.43
C VAL A 218 -23.96 -0.40 7.94
N ASN A 219 -23.81 -0.57 6.61
CA ASN A 219 -22.74 -1.39 6.06
C ASN A 219 -21.35 -0.86 6.42
N LEU A 220 -21.16 0.46 6.37
CA LEU A 220 -19.90 1.08 6.81
C LEU A 220 -19.59 0.76 8.27
N ALA A 221 -20.59 0.86 9.15
CA ALA A 221 -20.43 0.54 10.57
C ALA A 221 -20.17 -0.95 10.85
N MET A 222 -20.55 -1.85 9.93
CA MET A 222 -20.24 -3.29 10.03
C MET A 222 -18.84 -3.64 9.53
N ILE A 223 -18.26 -2.81 8.64
CA ILE A 223 -16.93 -3.02 8.04
C ILE A 223 -15.82 -2.44 8.93
N LEU A 224 -16.12 -1.36 9.65
CA LEU A 224 -15.21 -0.70 10.62
C LEU A 224 -15.13 -1.49 11.92
#